data_319dcde5ff22d2325f0f047708f30f02
#
_entry.id   319dcde5ff22d2325f0f047708f30f02
#
_cell.length_a   1.000
_cell.length_b   1.000
_cell.length_c   1.000
_cell.angle_alpha   90.00
_cell.angle_beta   90.00
_cell.angle_gamma   90.00
#
_symmetry.space_group_name_H-M   'P 1'
#
loop_
_entity.id
_entity.type
_entity.pdbx_description
1 polymer ?
#
loop_
_entity_poly.entity_id
_entity_poly.type
_entity_poly.pdbx_seq_one_letter_code
_entity_poly.pdbx_strand_id
1 'polypeptide(L)'
;LTSACNYYDGVTQKEAERFYSDMKDPKDETPVSYGLNSRLVKENGKLTEKVWKVGGLYTQAIEKIVYWLKKAEGVAENPEQKAVIAELIKFYETGDLKTFDEYAILWVKDLNSLVDFVNGFTESYGDPLGMKASWESLVNFKDMEATHRTEIISGNAQWFEDHSPVDKQFKKDEVKGVSAKVITAAILAGDLYPATAIGINLPNSNWIRSHHGSKSVTIGNITDAYNKAAHGNGFNEEFVYSDAELQLIDKYADLTGELHTDLHECLGHGSGKLLPGVDPDALKAYGSTIEEARADLFGLYYVADPKLVELKLVPDAEAYKAEYYTFLMNGLMTQLTRIEPGKNIEESHMRNRQLIARWAYEHGKADKVIEFAKRDGKTYVVVNDYEKLRTLLGQLLAEVQRIKSEGDYESGKNLVEQYGVIVDPELHKEVLARYENLHIAPYKGFVNPVY
;
A
#
# COMPACT_ATOMS: atom_id res chain seq x y z
N LEU A 1 -21.02 17.47 -15.82
CA LEU A 1 -19.88 17.18 -14.98
C LEU A 1 -18.63 17.77 -15.60
N THR A 2 -18.04 18.74 -14.93
CA THR A 2 -16.76 19.36 -15.32
C THR A 2 -15.62 18.50 -14.77
N SER A 3 -15.43 17.30 -15.34
CA SER A 3 -14.24 16.48 -15.03
C SER A 3 -13.05 16.99 -15.84
N ALA A 4 -11.87 17.05 -15.23
CA ALA A 4 -10.62 17.28 -15.95
C ALA A 4 -10.28 16.11 -16.90
N CYS A 5 -10.93 14.96 -16.71
CA CYS A 5 -10.76 13.76 -17.52
C CYS A 5 -11.72 13.78 -18.72
N ASN A 6 -11.24 13.36 -19.86
CA ASN A 6 -12.03 13.34 -21.11
C ASN A 6 -12.72 11.99 -21.37
N TYR A 7 -13.15 11.31 -20.31
CA TYR A 7 -13.75 9.98 -20.39
C TYR A 7 -15.17 9.97 -20.97
N TYR A 8 -15.91 11.06 -20.78
CA TYR A 8 -17.31 11.19 -21.20
C TYR A 8 -17.51 12.49 -21.99
N ASP A 9 -18.27 12.42 -23.10
CA ASP A 9 -18.55 13.58 -23.92
C ASP A 9 -20.01 13.58 -24.34
N GLY A 10 -20.76 14.63 -23.90
CA GLY A 10 -22.19 14.74 -24.13
C GLY A 10 -23.04 13.66 -23.45
N VAL A 11 -22.50 12.95 -22.46
CA VAL A 11 -23.11 11.82 -21.78
C VAL A 11 -23.44 12.21 -20.33
N THR A 12 -24.66 11.90 -19.89
CA THR A 12 -25.05 12.04 -18.49
C THR A 12 -24.60 10.80 -17.68
N GLN A 13 -24.46 10.95 -16.36
CA GLN A 13 -24.14 9.84 -15.46
C GLN A 13 -25.08 8.65 -15.66
N LYS A 14 -26.40 8.89 -15.65
CA LYS A 14 -27.41 7.83 -15.84
C LYS A 14 -27.26 7.08 -17.16
N GLU A 15 -26.92 7.80 -18.23
CA GLU A 15 -26.70 7.18 -19.54
C GLU A 15 -25.44 6.29 -19.52
N ALA A 16 -24.37 6.74 -18.89
CA ALA A 16 -23.15 5.96 -18.78
C ALA A 16 -23.35 4.71 -17.92
N GLU A 17 -23.95 4.86 -16.73
CA GLU A 17 -24.27 3.74 -15.84
C GLU A 17 -25.13 2.68 -16.52
N ARG A 18 -26.18 3.11 -17.22
CA ARG A 18 -27.05 2.20 -17.96
C ARG A 18 -26.31 1.50 -19.10
N PHE A 19 -25.54 2.27 -19.89
CA PHE A 19 -24.81 1.72 -21.03
C PHE A 19 -23.90 0.57 -20.64
N TYR A 20 -23.12 0.73 -19.54
CA TYR A 20 -22.23 -0.32 -19.06
C TYR A 20 -22.97 -1.43 -18.27
N SER A 21 -24.06 -1.09 -17.59
CA SER A 21 -24.90 -2.11 -16.93
C SER A 21 -25.52 -3.07 -17.94
N ASP A 22 -25.98 -2.56 -19.07
CA ASP A 22 -26.59 -3.35 -20.14
C ASP A 22 -25.58 -4.31 -20.85
N MET A 23 -24.26 -4.07 -20.69
CA MET A 23 -23.21 -4.93 -21.22
C MET A 23 -22.87 -6.12 -20.28
N LYS A 24 -23.21 -6.03 -19.00
CA LYS A 24 -22.86 -7.03 -17.98
C LYS A 24 -23.80 -8.22 -18.03
N ASP A 25 -23.24 -9.43 -18.13
CA ASP A 25 -23.96 -10.66 -17.87
C ASP A 25 -23.75 -11.08 -16.40
N PRO A 26 -24.81 -11.14 -15.56
CA PRO A 26 -24.68 -11.55 -14.16
C PRO A 26 -24.20 -13.00 -13.98
N LYS A 27 -24.19 -13.81 -15.05
CA LYS A 27 -23.71 -15.19 -15.04
C LYS A 27 -22.28 -15.34 -15.53
N ASP A 28 -21.66 -14.26 -16.01
CA ASP A 28 -20.28 -14.28 -16.43
C ASP A 28 -19.37 -14.28 -15.20
N GLU A 29 -18.66 -15.38 -14.99
CA GLU A 29 -17.70 -15.55 -13.88
C GLU A 29 -16.35 -14.87 -14.17
N THR A 30 -16.13 -14.43 -15.41
CA THR A 30 -14.89 -13.81 -15.88
C THR A 30 -15.14 -12.48 -16.61
N PRO A 31 -15.88 -11.54 -15.99
CA PRO A 31 -16.29 -10.33 -16.67
C PRO A 31 -15.09 -9.41 -16.94
N VAL A 32 -15.01 -8.91 -18.17
CA VAL A 32 -14.02 -7.89 -18.50
C VAL A 32 -14.35 -6.55 -17.84
N SER A 33 -13.34 -5.70 -17.67
CA SER A 33 -13.50 -4.34 -17.11
C SER A 33 -14.07 -3.39 -18.18
N TYR A 34 -15.38 -3.47 -18.43
CA TYR A 34 -16.07 -2.69 -19.46
C TYR A 34 -15.78 -1.19 -19.35
N GLY A 35 -15.38 -0.58 -20.45
CA GLY A 35 -15.10 0.86 -20.54
C GLY A 35 -13.68 1.27 -20.17
N LEU A 36 -12.82 0.34 -19.70
CA LEU A 36 -11.49 0.60 -19.16
C LEU A 36 -10.63 1.45 -20.10
N ASN A 37 -10.59 1.08 -21.40
CA ASN A 37 -9.72 1.69 -22.42
C ASN A 37 -10.51 2.47 -23.46
N SER A 38 -11.56 3.21 -23.06
CA SER A 38 -12.40 3.94 -24.00
C SER A 38 -12.93 5.27 -23.45
N ARG A 39 -13.27 6.14 -24.36
CA ARG A 39 -14.11 7.33 -24.12
C ARG A 39 -15.54 7.02 -24.56
N LEU A 40 -16.51 7.29 -23.69
CA LEU A 40 -17.92 7.19 -24.06
C LEU A 40 -18.42 8.55 -24.58
N VAL A 41 -18.92 8.55 -25.81
CA VAL A 41 -19.42 9.77 -26.48
C VAL A 41 -20.87 9.61 -26.87
N LYS A 42 -21.62 10.74 -26.92
CA LYS A 42 -22.96 10.78 -27.46
C LYS A 42 -22.96 11.57 -28.77
N GLU A 43 -23.03 10.85 -29.87
CA GLU A 43 -23.05 11.42 -31.22
C GLU A 43 -24.45 11.18 -31.86
N ASN A 44 -25.11 12.23 -32.32
CA ASN A 44 -26.43 12.13 -32.92
C ASN A 44 -27.47 11.37 -32.08
N GLY A 45 -27.40 11.53 -30.74
CA GLY A 45 -28.28 10.87 -29.78
C GLY A 45 -27.93 9.41 -29.45
N LYS A 46 -26.90 8.85 -30.07
CA LYS A 46 -26.43 7.47 -29.84
C LYS A 46 -25.15 7.46 -28.99
N LEU A 47 -25.11 6.59 -28.00
CA LEU A 47 -23.92 6.32 -27.20
C LEU A 47 -22.96 5.38 -27.96
N THR A 48 -21.68 5.74 -28.01
CA THR A 48 -20.66 4.96 -28.70
C THR A 48 -19.34 5.05 -27.94
N GLU A 49 -18.65 3.94 -27.79
CA GLU A 49 -17.27 3.92 -27.27
C GLU A 49 -16.25 4.28 -28.35
N LYS A 50 -15.37 5.20 -28.04
CA LYS A 50 -14.17 5.48 -28.82
C LYS A 50 -12.98 4.83 -28.11
N VAL A 51 -12.57 3.68 -28.60
CA VAL A 51 -11.55 2.86 -27.96
C VAL A 51 -10.15 3.41 -28.22
N TRP A 52 -9.29 3.37 -27.22
CA TRP A 52 -7.87 3.73 -27.30
C TRP A 52 -7.08 2.52 -27.80
N LYS A 53 -6.74 2.57 -29.07
CA LYS A 53 -6.05 1.48 -29.79
C LYS A 53 -5.45 1.97 -31.10
N VAL A 54 -4.68 1.12 -31.77
CA VAL A 54 -4.25 1.35 -33.15
C VAL A 54 -5.49 1.49 -34.05
N GLY A 55 -5.54 2.55 -34.84
CA GLY A 55 -6.70 2.90 -35.68
C GLY A 55 -7.89 3.49 -34.89
N GLY A 56 -7.79 3.69 -33.59
CA GLY A 56 -8.77 4.33 -32.72
C GLY A 56 -8.30 5.68 -32.18
N LEU A 57 -8.81 6.08 -31.02
CA LEU A 57 -8.31 7.29 -30.34
C LEU A 57 -6.85 7.12 -29.92
N TYR A 58 -6.07 8.20 -30.00
CA TYR A 58 -4.63 8.24 -29.70
C TYR A 58 -3.77 7.29 -30.52
N THR A 59 -4.23 6.87 -31.71
CA THR A 59 -3.53 5.89 -32.57
C THR A 59 -2.06 6.22 -32.76
N GLN A 60 -1.68 7.48 -33.02
CA GLN A 60 -0.28 7.87 -33.26
C GLN A 60 0.63 7.59 -32.06
N ALA A 61 0.14 7.81 -30.83
CA ALA A 61 0.88 7.51 -29.61
C ALA A 61 0.95 5.99 -29.38
N ILE A 62 -0.16 5.28 -29.57
CA ILE A 62 -0.27 3.84 -29.36
C ILE A 62 0.58 3.07 -30.40
N GLU A 63 0.64 3.52 -31.65
CA GLU A 63 1.53 2.96 -32.68
C GLU A 63 3.02 3.04 -32.27
N LYS A 64 3.42 4.12 -31.58
CA LYS A 64 4.79 4.22 -31.03
C LYS A 64 5.01 3.27 -29.85
N ILE A 65 4.01 3.09 -28.98
CA ILE A 65 4.07 2.10 -27.91
C ILE A 65 4.26 0.70 -28.53
N VAL A 66 3.42 0.32 -29.49
CA VAL A 66 3.51 -0.96 -30.20
C VAL A 66 4.85 -1.13 -30.90
N TYR A 67 5.39 -0.09 -31.53
CA TYR A 67 6.70 -0.15 -32.16
C TYR A 67 7.80 -0.53 -31.14
N TRP A 68 7.81 0.11 -29.97
CA TRP A 68 8.81 -0.18 -28.96
C TRP A 68 8.58 -1.52 -28.25
N LEU A 69 7.33 -1.92 -28.02
CA LEU A 69 7.01 -3.25 -27.51
C LEU A 69 7.48 -4.37 -28.44
N LYS A 70 7.35 -4.20 -29.78
CA LYS A 70 7.91 -5.14 -30.76
C LYS A 70 9.45 -5.22 -30.70
N LYS A 71 10.13 -4.13 -30.32
CA LYS A 71 11.57 -4.18 -30.06
C LYS A 71 11.89 -4.91 -28.76
N ALA A 72 11.12 -4.65 -27.71
CA ALA A 72 11.27 -5.32 -26.42
C ALA A 72 11.01 -6.83 -26.53
N GLU A 73 9.99 -7.24 -27.29
CA GLU A 73 9.71 -8.65 -27.57
C GLU A 73 10.92 -9.39 -28.18
N GLY A 74 11.68 -8.69 -29.02
CA GLY A 74 12.88 -9.23 -29.68
C GLY A 74 14.07 -9.44 -28.73
N VAL A 75 14.05 -8.88 -27.52
CA VAL A 75 15.10 -8.95 -26.50
C VAL A 75 14.58 -9.47 -25.15
N ALA A 76 13.40 -10.08 -25.14
CA ALA A 76 12.81 -10.65 -23.94
C ALA A 76 13.75 -11.68 -23.30
N GLU A 77 13.82 -11.69 -21.96
CA GLU A 77 14.75 -12.53 -21.21
C GLU A 77 14.43 -14.02 -21.31
N ASN A 78 13.16 -14.34 -21.47
CA ASN A 78 12.65 -15.71 -21.51
C ASN A 78 11.35 -15.80 -22.32
N PRO A 79 10.87 -17.02 -22.65
CA PRO A 79 9.65 -17.21 -23.42
C PRO A 79 8.39 -16.67 -22.73
N GLU A 80 8.32 -16.71 -21.40
CA GLU A 80 7.20 -16.23 -20.60
C GLU A 80 7.07 -14.72 -20.75
N GLN A 81 8.13 -13.96 -20.56
CA GLN A 81 8.15 -12.50 -20.76
C GLN A 81 7.82 -12.14 -22.21
N LYS A 82 8.34 -12.91 -23.16
CA LYS A 82 8.01 -12.72 -24.58
C LYS A 82 6.52 -12.85 -24.83
N ALA A 83 5.86 -13.85 -24.23
CA ALA A 83 4.43 -14.06 -24.34
C ALA A 83 3.62 -12.91 -23.73
N VAL A 84 4.04 -12.39 -22.58
CA VAL A 84 3.46 -11.20 -21.95
C VAL A 84 3.49 -10.00 -22.88
N ILE A 85 4.65 -9.71 -23.47
CA ILE A 85 4.82 -8.57 -24.39
C ILE A 85 3.98 -8.76 -25.65
N ALA A 86 3.96 -9.96 -26.23
CA ALA A 86 3.17 -10.25 -27.43
C ALA A 86 1.66 -10.04 -27.20
N GLU A 87 1.13 -10.47 -26.05
CA GLU A 87 -0.29 -10.27 -25.72
C GLU A 87 -0.63 -8.80 -25.46
N LEU A 88 0.29 -8.05 -24.86
CA LEU A 88 0.14 -6.61 -24.68
C LEU A 88 0.12 -5.86 -26.04
N ILE A 89 0.98 -6.26 -26.99
CA ILE A 89 0.96 -5.72 -28.36
C ILE A 89 -0.41 -5.96 -29.00
N LYS A 90 -0.91 -7.20 -28.92
CA LYS A 90 -2.22 -7.57 -29.47
C LYS A 90 -3.37 -6.75 -28.82
N PHE A 91 -3.30 -6.49 -27.51
CA PHE A 91 -4.26 -5.60 -26.84
C PHE A 91 -4.24 -4.19 -27.45
N TYR A 92 -3.08 -3.58 -27.63
CA TYR A 92 -3.00 -2.25 -28.22
C TYR A 92 -3.44 -2.20 -29.68
N GLU A 93 -3.22 -3.28 -30.44
CA GLU A 93 -3.66 -3.37 -31.82
C GLU A 93 -5.19 -3.58 -31.92
N THR A 94 -5.78 -4.36 -31.04
CA THR A 94 -7.21 -4.71 -31.11
C THR A 94 -8.11 -3.84 -30.24
N GLY A 95 -7.60 -3.40 -29.08
CA GLY A 95 -8.37 -2.72 -28.04
C GLY A 95 -9.31 -3.68 -27.28
N ASP A 96 -9.13 -4.99 -27.43
CA ASP A 96 -9.98 -6.01 -26.84
C ASP A 96 -9.63 -6.23 -25.36
N LEU A 97 -10.60 -6.04 -24.47
CA LEU A 97 -10.42 -6.17 -23.02
C LEU A 97 -10.18 -7.62 -22.56
N LYS A 98 -10.63 -8.61 -23.35
CA LYS A 98 -10.33 -10.01 -23.08
C LYS A 98 -8.85 -10.31 -23.27
N THR A 99 -8.27 -9.75 -24.33
CA THR A 99 -6.84 -9.77 -24.57
C THR A 99 -6.04 -9.08 -23.45
N PHE A 100 -6.60 -8.00 -22.87
CA PHE A 100 -5.98 -7.36 -21.72
C PHE A 100 -5.99 -8.23 -20.44
N ASP A 101 -7.07 -8.96 -20.23
CA ASP A 101 -7.15 -9.94 -19.13
C ASP A 101 -6.13 -11.10 -19.35
N GLU A 102 -5.99 -11.60 -20.58
CA GLU A 102 -5.00 -12.63 -20.96
C GLU A 102 -3.56 -12.11 -20.70
N TYR A 103 -3.27 -10.87 -21.11
CA TYR A 103 -2.01 -10.21 -20.77
C TYR A 103 -1.77 -10.16 -19.26
N ALA A 104 -2.76 -9.74 -18.48
CA ALA A 104 -2.64 -9.64 -17.03
C ALA A 104 -2.38 -11.00 -16.36
N ILE A 105 -3.03 -12.07 -16.84
CA ILE A 105 -2.82 -13.44 -16.36
C ILE A 105 -1.40 -13.92 -16.66
N LEU A 106 -0.90 -13.68 -17.86
CA LEU A 106 0.47 -14.03 -18.25
C LEU A 106 1.48 -13.24 -17.42
N TRP A 107 1.25 -11.93 -17.24
CA TRP A 107 2.10 -11.06 -16.44
C TRP A 107 2.20 -11.50 -14.98
N VAL A 108 1.09 -11.89 -14.35
CA VAL A 108 1.07 -12.40 -12.96
C VAL A 108 1.92 -13.67 -12.83
N LYS A 109 1.95 -14.52 -13.86
CA LYS A 109 2.69 -15.78 -13.86
C LYS A 109 4.20 -15.62 -14.14
N ASP A 110 4.60 -14.52 -14.76
CA ASP A 110 6.02 -14.24 -14.98
C ASP A 110 6.68 -13.76 -13.69
N LEU A 111 7.25 -14.70 -12.94
CA LEU A 111 7.93 -14.44 -11.68
C LEU A 111 9.45 -14.41 -11.78
N ASN A 112 10.01 -14.81 -12.94
CA ASN A 112 11.43 -15.08 -13.10
C ASN A 112 12.19 -13.98 -13.82
N SER A 113 11.52 -13.16 -14.63
CA SER A 113 12.17 -12.05 -15.33
C SER A 113 12.81 -11.06 -14.35
N LEU A 114 14.04 -10.63 -14.67
CA LEU A 114 14.78 -9.63 -13.91
C LEU A 114 14.20 -8.23 -14.16
N VAL A 115 13.96 -7.91 -15.42
CA VAL A 115 13.27 -6.69 -15.84
C VAL A 115 11.78 -6.99 -15.94
N ASP A 116 10.96 -6.19 -15.31
CA ASP A 116 9.51 -6.29 -15.37
C ASP A 116 8.89 -4.92 -15.71
N PHE A 117 7.61 -4.91 -16.02
CA PHE A 117 6.94 -3.67 -16.38
C PHE A 117 5.45 -3.72 -16.06
N VAL A 118 4.88 -2.55 -15.77
CA VAL A 118 3.46 -2.27 -15.84
C VAL A 118 3.24 -1.39 -17.06
N ASN A 119 2.25 -1.71 -17.88
CA ASN A 119 1.96 -0.90 -19.05
C ASN A 119 0.51 -1.13 -19.49
N GLY A 120 -0.30 -0.08 -19.51
CA GLY A 120 -1.69 -0.19 -19.92
C GLY A 120 -2.60 0.87 -19.34
N PHE A 121 -3.90 0.64 -19.51
CA PHE A 121 -4.97 1.40 -18.89
C PHE A 121 -5.37 0.69 -17.60
N THR A 122 -4.87 1.13 -16.46
CA THR A 122 -4.84 0.33 -15.24
C THR A 122 -5.68 0.93 -14.12
N GLU A 123 -5.43 2.20 -13.76
CA GLU A 123 -6.04 2.83 -12.60
C GLU A 123 -7.23 3.72 -12.95
N SER A 124 -8.34 3.48 -12.27
CA SER A 124 -9.61 4.18 -12.54
C SER A 124 -9.95 5.30 -11.56
N TYR A 125 -9.01 5.73 -10.71
CA TYR A 125 -9.23 6.80 -9.72
C TYR A 125 -9.66 8.13 -10.34
N GLY A 126 -9.26 8.42 -11.57
CA GLY A 126 -9.63 9.62 -12.30
C GLY A 126 -11.06 9.61 -12.86
N ASP A 127 -11.74 8.48 -12.87
CA ASP A 127 -13.12 8.35 -13.33
C ASP A 127 -14.10 8.40 -12.16
N PRO A 128 -15.03 9.38 -12.12
CA PRO A 128 -16.07 9.44 -11.08
C PRO A 128 -16.96 8.20 -10.99
N LEU A 129 -17.02 7.38 -12.05
CA LEU A 129 -17.77 6.12 -12.07
C LEU A 129 -16.88 4.89 -11.82
N GLY A 130 -15.56 5.08 -11.69
CA GLY A 130 -14.60 4.00 -11.43
C GLY A 130 -14.48 2.94 -12.52
N MET A 131 -14.83 3.28 -13.78
CA MET A 131 -14.87 2.32 -14.89
C MET A 131 -13.75 2.53 -15.90
N LYS A 132 -13.34 3.77 -16.12
CA LYS A 132 -12.37 4.16 -17.15
C LYS A 132 -11.01 4.42 -16.53
N ALA A 133 -9.97 3.87 -17.15
CA ALA A 133 -8.63 3.98 -16.61
C ALA A 133 -7.77 5.03 -17.30
N SER A 134 -6.84 5.60 -16.55
CA SER A 134 -5.69 6.32 -17.09
C SER A 134 -4.63 5.35 -17.58
N TRP A 135 -3.82 5.82 -18.52
CA TRP A 135 -2.68 5.07 -19.02
C TRP A 135 -1.46 5.31 -18.11
N GLU A 136 -0.79 4.24 -17.76
CA GLU A 136 0.44 4.28 -16.98
C GLU A 136 1.49 3.30 -17.51
N SER A 137 2.74 3.58 -17.21
CA SER A 137 3.84 2.68 -17.47
C SER A 137 4.93 2.83 -16.41
N LEU A 138 5.39 1.68 -15.93
CA LEU A 138 6.54 1.53 -15.08
C LEU A 138 7.44 0.46 -15.70
N VAL A 139 8.70 0.76 -15.93
CA VAL A 139 9.73 -0.24 -16.20
C VAL A 139 10.61 -0.34 -14.97
N ASN A 140 10.84 -1.54 -14.51
CA ASN A 140 11.55 -1.82 -13.27
C ASN A 140 12.45 -3.05 -13.40
N PHE A 141 13.34 -3.20 -12.44
CA PHE A 141 14.11 -4.43 -12.26
C PHE A 141 14.11 -4.82 -10.78
N LYS A 142 14.28 -6.11 -10.53
CA LYS A 142 14.31 -6.62 -9.16
C LYS A 142 15.46 -6.01 -8.37
N ASP A 143 15.14 -5.50 -7.18
CA ASP A 143 16.15 -5.23 -6.17
C ASP A 143 16.58 -6.56 -5.55
N MET A 144 17.79 -7.01 -5.89
CA MET A 144 18.27 -8.34 -5.50
C MET A 144 18.57 -8.42 -4.00
N GLU A 145 18.99 -7.33 -3.37
CA GLU A 145 19.29 -7.29 -1.94
C GLU A 145 17.99 -7.31 -1.12
N ALA A 146 17.06 -6.43 -1.44
CA ALA A 146 15.74 -6.40 -0.81
C ALA A 146 14.94 -7.68 -1.11
N THR A 147 15.02 -8.23 -2.33
CA THR A 147 14.40 -9.51 -2.66
C THR A 147 14.95 -10.65 -1.79
N HIS A 148 16.27 -10.70 -1.58
CA HIS A 148 16.87 -11.70 -0.69
C HIS A 148 16.38 -11.55 0.76
N ARG A 149 16.20 -10.32 1.24
CA ARG A 149 15.63 -10.03 2.56
C ARG A 149 14.20 -10.56 2.69
N THR A 150 13.35 -10.28 1.72
CA THR A 150 11.95 -10.77 1.72
C THR A 150 11.86 -12.28 1.55
N GLU A 151 12.77 -12.91 0.81
CA GLU A 151 12.87 -14.39 0.71
C GLU A 151 13.21 -15.02 2.06
N ILE A 152 14.15 -14.44 2.83
CA ILE A 152 14.47 -14.90 4.19
C ILE A 152 13.25 -14.82 5.09
N ILE A 153 12.52 -13.69 5.06
CA ILE A 153 11.30 -13.48 5.85
C ILE A 153 10.23 -14.50 5.45
N SER A 154 9.93 -14.63 4.18
CA SER A 154 8.92 -15.55 3.65
C SER A 154 9.27 -17.01 3.89
N GLY A 155 10.56 -17.37 3.81
CA GLY A 155 11.06 -18.71 4.12
C GLY A 155 10.90 -19.10 5.61
N ASN A 156 10.74 -18.11 6.48
CA ASN A 156 10.47 -18.31 7.91
C ASN A 156 9.00 -18.03 8.30
N ALA A 157 8.09 -17.85 7.33
CA ALA A 157 6.71 -17.43 7.60
C ALA A 157 5.98 -18.34 8.59
N GLN A 158 6.14 -19.66 8.49
CA GLN A 158 5.53 -20.59 9.43
C GLN A 158 6.06 -20.39 10.86
N TRP A 159 7.37 -20.14 11.00
CA TRP A 159 7.96 -19.89 12.32
C TRP A 159 7.33 -18.64 12.96
N PHE A 160 7.18 -17.55 12.20
CA PHE A 160 6.55 -16.33 12.68
C PHE A 160 5.07 -16.53 13.05
N GLU A 161 4.31 -17.28 12.25
CA GLU A 161 2.92 -17.62 12.57
C GLU A 161 2.81 -18.38 13.88
N ASP A 162 3.64 -19.43 14.04
CA ASP A 162 3.61 -20.32 15.21
C ASP A 162 4.00 -19.60 16.51
N HIS A 163 4.91 -18.61 16.43
CA HIS A 163 5.43 -17.87 17.59
C HIS A 163 4.68 -16.55 17.84
N SER A 164 3.68 -16.21 17.02
CA SER A 164 2.88 -15.00 17.25
C SER A 164 2.10 -15.08 18.56
N PRO A 165 1.78 -13.93 19.19
CA PRO A 165 1.01 -13.89 20.44
C PRO A 165 -0.48 -14.21 20.24
N VAL A 166 -0.87 -14.53 19.02
CA VAL A 166 -2.23 -14.84 18.61
C VAL A 166 -2.66 -16.20 19.16
N ASP A 167 -3.94 -16.35 19.54
CA ASP A 167 -4.51 -17.62 19.96
C ASP A 167 -4.39 -18.67 18.84
N LYS A 168 -4.05 -19.92 19.24
CA LYS A 168 -3.80 -21.03 18.32
C LYS A 168 -4.96 -21.29 17.33
N GLN A 169 -6.21 -21.10 17.76
CA GLN A 169 -7.36 -21.32 16.90
C GLN A 169 -7.43 -20.33 15.70
N PHE A 170 -6.81 -19.17 15.81
CA PHE A 170 -6.77 -18.15 14.78
C PHE A 170 -5.53 -18.20 13.89
N LYS A 171 -4.54 -19.05 14.22
CA LYS A 171 -3.34 -19.27 13.43
C LYS A 171 -3.61 -20.19 12.25
N LYS A 172 -2.90 -19.94 11.14
CA LYS A 172 -2.88 -20.85 10.00
C LYS A 172 -2.09 -22.12 10.33
N ASP A 173 -2.61 -23.26 9.90
CA ASP A 173 -1.91 -24.53 10.05
C ASP A 173 -0.71 -24.62 9.08
N GLU A 174 -0.83 -23.98 7.92
CA GLU A 174 0.22 -23.88 6.90
C GLU A 174 0.22 -22.45 6.33
N VAL A 175 1.34 -21.76 6.50
CA VAL A 175 1.55 -20.42 5.91
C VAL A 175 2.30 -20.58 4.60
N LYS A 176 1.66 -20.20 3.50
CA LYS A 176 2.36 -19.99 2.23
C LYS A 176 2.89 -18.57 2.23
N GLY A 177 4.21 -18.44 2.29
CA GLY A 177 4.86 -17.14 2.29
C GLY A 177 4.43 -16.32 1.07
N VAL A 178 3.99 -15.11 1.29
CA VAL A 178 3.76 -14.13 0.22
C VAL A 178 5.12 -13.53 -0.11
N SER A 179 5.59 -13.69 -1.34
CA SER A 179 6.78 -12.97 -1.77
C SER A 179 6.39 -11.55 -2.17
N ALA A 180 6.54 -10.61 -1.25
CA ALA A 180 6.60 -9.21 -1.66
C ALA A 180 7.90 -9.01 -2.45
N LYS A 181 7.80 -8.38 -3.61
CA LYS A 181 8.98 -8.07 -4.43
C LYS A 181 9.30 -6.59 -4.25
N VAL A 182 10.51 -6.32 -3.84
CA VAL A 182 11.05 -4.96 -3.91
C VAL A 182 11.66 -4.76 -5.29
N ILE A 183 11.33 -3.67 -5.92
CA ILE A 183 11.80 -3.32 -7.25
C ILE A 183 12.46 -1.95 -7.27
N THR A 184 13.35 -1.77 -8.23
CA THR A 184 13.93 -0.48 -8.58
C THR A 184 13.25 0.04 -9.84
N ALA A 185 12.52 1.15 -9.74
CA ALA A 185 11.92 1.81 -10.88
C ALA A 185 13.01 2.43 -11.77
N ALA A 186 13.03 2.07 -13.04
CA ALA A 186 13.93 2.63 -14.04
C ALA A 186 13.26 3.75 -14.84
N ILE A 187 12.00 3.56 -15.24
CA ILE A 187 11.25 4.53 -16.06
C ILE A 187 9.81 4.59 -15.54
N LEU A 188 9.33 5.81 -15.37
CA LEU A 188 7.95 6.13 -14.99
C LEU A 188 7.31 6.96 -16.10
N ALA A 189 6.06 6.67 -16.43
CA ALA A 189 5.31 7.40 -17.45
C ALA A 189 3.80 7.35 -17.21
N GLY A 190 3.07 8.25 -17.88
CA GLY A 190 1.63 8.37 -17.72
C GLY A 190 1.25 8.79 -16.31
N ASP A 191 0.28 8.13 -15.71
CA ASP A 191 -0.26 8.47 -14.39
C ASP A 191 0.73 8.23 -13.23
N LEU A 192 1.76 7.41 -13.46
CA LEU A 192 2.84 7.18 -12.49
C LEU A 192 3.91 8.30 -12.47
N TYR A 193 3.76 9.34 -13.29
CA TYR A 193 4.67 10.48 -13.33
C TYR A 193 3.91 11.82 -13.37
N PRO A 194 4.28 12.80 -12.56
CA PRO A 194 5.45 12.90 -11.68
C PRO A 194 5.22 12.35 -10.26
N ALA A 195 4.01 12.05 -9.88
CA ALA A 195 3.66 11.53 -8.56
C ALA A 195 3.52 10.00 -8.62
N THR A 196 4.49 9.28 -8.07
CA THR A 196 4.56 7.83 -8.14
C THR A 196 4.04 7.20 -6.85
N ALA A 197 3.32 6.08 -6.98
CA ALA A 197 3.02 5.21 -5.87
C ALA A 197 4.31 4.59 -5.29
N ILE A 198 4.33 4.31 -4.00
CA ILE A 198 5.43 3.59 -3.33
C ILE A 198 5.26 2.08 -3.43
N GLY A 199 4.07 1.62 -3.80
CA GLY A 199 3.74 0.21 -4.01
C GLY A 199 2.62 0.05 -5.03
N ILE A 200 2.58 -1.11 -5.67
CA ILE A 200 1.60 -1.48 -6.68
C ILE A 200 1.13 -2.91 -6.42
N ASN A 201 -0.18 -3.12 -6.50
CA ASN A 201 -0.78 -4.46 -6.43
C ASN A 201 -1.74 -4.65 -7.60
N LEU A 202 -1.34 -5.38 -8.62
CA LEU A 202 -2.06 -5.57 -9.87
C LEU A 202 -2.21 -7.06 -10.23
N PRO A 203 -3.22 -7.42 -11.06
CA PRO A 203 -4.22 -6.58 -11.74
C PRO A 203 -5.36 -6.17 -10.82
N ASN A 204 -6.14 -5.15 -11.22
CA ASN A 204 -7.32 -4.68 -10.48
C ASN A 204 -8.58 -5.55 -10.74
N SER A 205 -8.52 -6.55 -11.61
CA SER A 205 -9.60 -7.47 -11.90
C SER A 205 -9.81 -8.51 -10.78
N ASN A 206 -10.94 -8.47 -10.09
CA ASN A 206 -11.24 -9.34 -8.95
C ASN A 206 -11.22 -10.83 -9.32
N TRP A 207 -11.76 -11.22 -10.48
CA TRP A 207 -11.77 -12.61 -10.88
C TRP A 207 -10.36 -13.12 -11.22
N ILE A 208 -9.50 -12.29 -11.83
CA ILE A 208 -8.11 -12.65 -12.10
C ILE A 208 -7.36 -12.84 -10.77
N ARG A 209 -7.52 -11.91 -9.84
CA ARG A 209 -6.93 -12.02 -8.50
C ARG A 209 -7.31 -13.31 -7.78
N SER A 210 -8.59 -13.68 -7.83
CA SER A 210 -9.09 -14.87 -7.14
C SER A 210 -8.63 -16.18 -7.78
N HIS A 211 -8.47 -16.24 -9.12
CA HIS A 211 -8.13 -17.46 -9.83
C HIS A 211 -6.64 -17.59 -10.18
N HIS A 212 -5.97 -16.48 -10.37
CA HIS A 212 -4.58 -16.44 -10.85
C HIS A 212 -3.61 -15.72 -9.92
N GLY A 213 -4.13 -14.99 -8.92
CA GLY A 213 -3.33 -14.20 -7.99
C GLY A 213 -3.07 -12.78 -8.48
N SER A 214 -2.15 -12.11 -7.81
CA SER A 214 -1.69 -10.77 -8.13
C SER A 214 -0.18 -10.63 -7.89
N LYS A 215 0.44 -9.63 -8.51
CA LYS A 215 1.79 -9.19 -8.16
C LYS A 215 1.69 -7.98 -7.24
N SER A 216 2.27 -8.08 -6.05
CA SER A 216 2.51 -6.95 -5.14
C SER A 216 3.98 -6.58 -5.21
N VAL A 217 4.28 -5.31 -5.42
CA VAL A 217 5.65 -4.81 -5.49
C VAL A 217 5.77 -3.51 -4.72
N THR A 218 6.87 -3.38 -3.97
CA THR A 218 7.28 -2.12 -3.34
C THR A 218 8.34 -1.46 -4.21
N ILE A 219 8.23 -0.16 -4.44
CA ILE A 219 9.16 0.60 -5.29
C ILE A 219 10.24 1.21 -4.39
N GLY A 220 11.30 0.44 -4.13
CA GLY A 220 12.33 0.75 -3.13
C GLY A 220 13.03 2.07 -3.37
N ASN A 221 13.51 2.34 -4.58
CA ASN A 221 14.22 3.58 -4.87
C ASN A 221 13.34 4.84 -4.83
N ILE A 222 12.03 4.72 -4.97
CA ILE A 222 11.11 5.84 -4.73
C ILE A 222 10.95 6.09 -3.24
N THR A 223 10.79 5.03 -2.45
CA THR A 223 10.77 5.12 -0.98
C THR A 223 12.07 5.73 -0.45
N ASP A 224 13.21 5.27 -0.93
CA ASP A 224 14.53 5.82 -0.63
C ASP A 224 14.65 7.31 -0.96
N ALA A 225 14.13 7.72 -2.12
CA ALA A 225 14.18 9.12 -2.52
C ALA A 225 13.37 10.01 -1.57
N TYR A 226 12.22 9.54 -1.09
CA TYR A 226 11.44 10.24 -0.07
C TYR A 226 12.17 10.28 1.28
N ASN A 227 12.78 9.18 1.71
CA ASN A 227 13.55 9.10 2.94
C ASN A 227 14.73 10.07 2.89
N LYS A 228 15.53 10.04 1.81
CA LYS A 228 16.64 10.97 1.60
C LYS A 228 16.21 12.44 1.57
N ALA A 229 15.07 12.75 0.98
CA ALA A 229 14.51 14.10 0.98
C ALA A 229 14.03 14.55 2.37
N ALA A 230 13.71 13.61 3.25
CA ALA A 230 13.30 13.88 4.63
C ALA A 230 14.50 14.09 5.56
N HIS A 231 15.67 13.51 5.26
CA HIS A 231 16.87 13.72 6.05
C HIS A 231 17.30 15.18 6.10
N GLY A 232 17.55 15.68 7.30
CA GLY A 232 18.08 17.04 7.53
C GLY A 232 17.10 18.18 7.18
N ASN A 233 15.81 17.89 7.02
CA ASN A 233 14.77 18.91 6.79
C ASN A 233 14.28 19.58 8.08
N GLY A 234 14.86 19.24 9.24
CA GLY A 234 14.51 19.77 10.55
C GLY A 234 13.30 19.11 11.22
N PHE A 235 12.67 18.15 10.57
CA PHE A 235 11.46 17.49 11.10
C PHE A 235 11.75 16.68 12.37
N ASN A 236 12.77 15.82 12.31
CA ASN A 236 13.14 15.01 13.46
C ASN A 236 13.65 15.87 14.61
N GLU A 237 14.45 16.87 14.34
CA GLU A 237 14.97 17.83 15.34
C GLU A 237 13.83 18.60 16.02
N GLU A 238 12.75 18.89 15.30
CA GLU A 238 11.58 19.58 15.83
C GLU A 238 10.70 18.67 16.70
N PHE A 239 10.48 17.42 16.30
CA PHE A 239 9.45 16.56 16.90
C PHE A 239 9.98 15.47 17.83
N VAL A 240 11.27 15.10 17.74
CA VAL A 240 11.88 14.10 18.62
C VAL A 240 12.29 14.71 19.96
N TYR A 241 12.04 13.94 21.03
CA TYR A 241 12.21 14.46 22.39
C TYR A 241 13.66 14.63 22.81
N SER A 242 14.55 13.69 22.51
CA SER A 242 15.94 13.71 22.95
C SER A 242 16.95 13.36 21.87
N ASP A 243 18.20 13.77 22.10
CA ASP A 243 19.33 13.43 21.22
C ASP A 243 19.55 11.91 21.15
N ALA A 244 19.19 11.16 22.17
CA ALA A 244 19.33 9.70 22.18
C ALA A 244 18.37 9.03 21.19
N GLU A 245 17.10 9.46 21.14
CA GLU A 245 16.16 9.01 20.12
C GLU A 245 16.55 9.48 18.72
N LEU A 246 17.05 10.71 18.57
CA LEU A 246 17.57 11.19 17.27
C LEU A 246 18.69 10.30 16.75
N GLN A 247 19.66 9.94 17.60
CA GLN A 247 20.74 9.02 17.22
C GLN A 247 20.25 7.62 16.85
N LEU A 248 19.22 7.10 17.52
CA LEU A 248 18.62 5.84 17.16
C LEU A 248 17.93 5.91 15.79
N ILE A 249 17.18 6.99 15.55
CA ILE A 249 16.51 7.24 14.27
C ILE A 249 17.54 7.34 13.15
N ASP A 250 18.55 8.18 13.30
CA ASP A 250 19.60 8.38 12.30
C ASP A 250 20.33 7.08 11.95
N LYS A 251 20.49 6.19 12.94
CA LYS A 251 21.21 4.93 12.76
C LYS A 251 20.40 3.82 12.15
N TYR A 252 19.12 3.72 12.49
CA TYR A 252 18.34 2.51 12.23
C TYR A 252 17.01 2.72 11.50
N ALA A 253 16.45 3.93 11.46
CA ALA A 253 15.06 4.11 11.04
C ALA A 253 14.82 3.66 9.59
N ASP A 254 15.74 3.93 8.67
CA ASP A 254 15.59 3.49 7.28
C ASP A 254 15.51 1.96 7.19
N LEU A 255 16.48 1.26 7.81
CA LEU A 255 16.49 -0.21 7.83
C LEU A 255 15.26 -0.80 8.51
N THR A 256 14.89 -0.26 9.68
CA THR A 256 13.77 -0.84 10.46
C THR A 256 12.41 -0.51 9.87
N GLY A 257 12.27 0.64 9.20
CA GLY A 257 11.08 0.99 8.43
C GLY A 257 10.89 0.09 7.20
N GLU A 258 11.97 -0.20 6.47
CA GLU A 258 11.93 -1.19 5.38
C GLU A 258 11.56 -2.58 5.89
N LEU A 259 12.17 -3.04 6.99
CA LEU A 259 11.85 -4.32 7.60
C LEU A 259 10.41 -4.38 8.11
N HIS A 260 9.90 -3.30 8.70
CA HIS A 260 8.50 -3.22 9.11
C HIS A 260 7.58 -3.40 7.90
N THR A 261 7.87 -2.72 6.81
CA THR A 261 7.12 -2.86 5.56
C THR A 261 7.18 -4.29 5.03
N ASP A 262 8.38 -4.90 4.97
CA ASP A 262 8.53 -6.28 4.52
C ASP A 262 7.77 -7.28 5.42
N LEU A 263 7.81 -7.11 6.73
CA LEU A 263 7.07 -7.94 7.70
C LEU A 263 5.55 -7.73 7.58
N HIS A 264 5.11 -6.49 7.38
CA HIS A 264 3.71 -6.13 7.13
C HIS A 264 3.18 -6.85 5.89
N GLU A 265 3.87 -6.73 4.76
CA GLU A 265 3.44 -7.28 3.48
C GLU A 265 3.59 -8.81 3.42
N CYS A 266 4.78 -9.33 3.78
CA CYS A 266 5.06 -10.75 3.63
C CYS A 266 4.36 -11.63 4.67
N LEU A 267 4.22 -11.14 5.88
CA LEU A 267 3.71 -11.91 7.02
C LEU A 267 2.39 -11.33 7.54
N GLY A 268 2.31 -10.02 7.73
CA GLY A 268 1.16 -9.36 8.28
C GLY A 268 -0.11 -9.77 7.53
N HIS A 269 -0.23 -9.44 6.26
CA HIS A 269 -1.37 -9.83 5.42
C HIS A 269 -1.47 -11.34 5.21
N GLY A 270 -0.35 -12.06 5.27
CA GLY A 270 -0.28 -13.51 5.09
C GLY A 270 -0.71 -14.34 6.30
N SER A 271 -0.73 -13.77 7.53
CA SER A 271 -0.95 -14.48 8.79
C SER A 271 -2.43 -14.64 9.16
N GLY A 272 -2.69 -15.48 10.15
CA GLY A 272 -4.02 -15.68 10.73
C GLY A 272 -5.06 -16.25 9.77
N LYS A 273 -6.16 -16.74 10.31
CA LYS A 273 -7.31 -17.28 9.54
C LYS A 273 -8.63 -16.84 10.12
N LEU A 274 -9.65 -16.79 9.28
CA LEU A 274 -11.05 -16.66 9.71
C LEU A 274 -11.52 -17.99 10.30
N LEU A 275 -12.42 -17.93 11.26
CA LEU A 275 -13.11 -19.13 11.72
C LEU A 275 -14.09 -19.64 10.64
N PRO A 276 -14.39 -20.95 10.63
CA PRO A 276 -15.32 -21.51 9.67
C PRO A 276 -16.69 -20.81 9.70
N GLY A 277 -17.17 -20.39 8.55
CA GLY A 277 -18.48 -19.73 8.38
C GLY A 277 -18.49 -18.23 8.65
N VAL A 278 -17.37 -17.62 8.97
CA VAL A 278 -17.26 -16.16 9.11
C VAL A 278 -17.19 -15.53 7.72
N ASP A 279 -18.04 -14.53 7.50
CA ASP A 279 -18.02 -13.72 6.28
C ASP A 279 -16.75 -12.86 6.25
N PRO A 280 -15.91 -12.91 5.20
CA PRO A 280 -14.74 -12.04 5.05
C PRO A 280 -15.05 -10.55 5.16
N ASP A 281 -16.26 -10.13 4.78
CA ASP A 281 -16.72 -8.74 4.82
C ASP A 281 -17.50 -8.39 6.10
N ALA A 282 -17.50 -9.26 7.11
CA ALA A 282 -18.25 -9.07 8.36
C ALA A 282 -17.97 -7.73 9.05
N LEU A 283 -16.74 -7.22 8.96
CA LEU A 283 -16.31 -5.96 9.59
C LEU A 283 -16.72 -4.71 8.78
N LYS A 284 -17.25 -4.86 7.58
CA LYS A 284 -17.79 -3.77 6.74
C LYS A 284 -16.80 -2.60 6.60
N ALA A 285 -17.27 -1.38 6.89
CA ALA A 285 -16.47 -0.14 6.77
C ALA A 285 -15.22 -0.10 7.69
N TYR A 286 -15.13 -0.96 8.68
CA TYR A 286 -13.98 -1.04 9.59
C TYR A 286 -12.95 -2.09 9.16
N GLY A 287 -13.31 -2.94 8.20
CA GLY A 287 -12.50 -4.07 7.75
C GLY A 287 -11.10 -3.67 7.30
N SER A 288 -10.96 -2.64 6.48
CA SER A 288 -9.66 -2.16 6.01
C SER A 288 -8.78 -1.66 7.15
N THR A 289 -9.32 -0.83 8.07
CA THR A 289 -8.54 -0.34 9.22
C THR A 289 -8.08 -1.47 10.14
N ILE A 290 -8.93 -2.47 10.38
CA ILE A 290 -8.58 -3.64 11.21
C ILE A 290 -7.53 -4.52 10.51
N GLU A 291 -7.62 -4.68 9.19
CA GLU A 291 -6.62 -5.44 8.44
C GLU A 291 -5.25 -4.77 8.45
N GLU A 292 -5.21 -3.46 8.18
CA GLU A 292 -3.97 -2.69 8.24
C GLU A 292 -3.37 -2.65 9.65
N ALA A 293 -4.22 -2.51 10.67
CA ALA A 293 -3.76 -2.58 12.06
C ALA A 293 -3.17 -3.96 12.41
N ARG A 294 -3.75 -5.04 11.87
CA ARG A 294 -3.24 -6.39 12.06
C ARG A 294 -1.88 -6.60 11.41
N ALA A 295 -1.73 -6.11 10.18
CA ALA A 295 -0.48 -6.23 9.44
C ALA A 295 0.64 -5.37 10.07
N ASP A 296 0.36 -4.12 10.42
CA ASP A 296 1.31 -3.24 11.13
C ASP A 296 1.70 -3.81 12.51
N LEU A 297 0.74 -4.32 13.28
CA LEU A 297 1.04 -4.94 14.58
C LEU A 297 1.89 -6.19 14.46
N PHE A 298 1.70 -6.97 13.41
CA PHE A 298 2.53 -8.13 13.14
C PHE A 298 3.98 -7.70 12.84
N GLY A 299 4.15 -6.70 11.97
CA GLY A 299 5.44 -6.09 11.69
C GLY A 299 6.11 -5.51 12.93
N LEU A 300 5.39 -4.69 13.71
CA LEU A 300 5.90 -4.09 14.95
C LEU A 300 6.28 -5.14 16.00
N TYR A 301 5.47 -6.17 16.20
CA TYR A 301 5.77 -7.22 17.17
C TYR A 301 7.07 -7.95 16.83
N TYR A 302 7.30 -8.21 15.55
CA TYR A 302 8.45 -8.98 15.10
C TYR A 302 9.69 -8.14 14.77
N VAL A 303 9.60 -6.86 14.47
CA VAL A 303 10.80 -6.01 14.30
C VAL A 303 11.65 -5.98 15.58
N ALA A 304 11.03 -6.21 16.73
CA ALA A 304 11.70 -6.32 18.04
C ALA A 304 12.09 -7.76 18.43
N ASP A 305 11.91 -8.75 17.54
CA ASP A 305 12.18 -10.14 17.89
C ASP A 305 13.66 -10.50 17.65
N PRO A 306 14.32 -11.19 18.61
CA PRO A 306 15.69 -11.68 18.45
C PRO A 306 15.91 -12.54 17.20
N LYS A 307 14.84 -13.12 16.65
CA LYS A 307 14.88 -13.89 15.41
C LYS A 307 15.43 -13.08 14.24
N LEU A 308 15.15 -11.78 14.18
CA LEU A 308 15.68 -10.93 13.11
C LEU A 308 17.21 -10.74 13.21
N VAL A 309 17.76 -10.73 14.42
CA VAL A 309 19.22 -10.72 14.63
C VAL A 309 19.82 -12.06 14.21
N GLU A 310 19.18 -13.18 14.59
CA GLU A 310 19.58 -14.55 14.17
C GLU A 310 19.61 -14.66 12.64
N LEU A 311 18.58 -14.15 11.98
CA LEU A 311 18.45 -14.13 10.52
C LEU A 311 19.37 -13.09 9.84
N LYS A 312 20.10 -12.27 10.60
CA LYS A 312 20.97 -11.18 10.14
C LYS A 312 20.23 -10.08 9.35
N LEU A 313 18.95 -9.89 9.66
CA LEU A 313 18.11 -8.84 9.05
C LEU A 313 18.27 -7.50 9.76
N VAL A 314 18.71 -7.50 11.02
CA VAL A 314 19.10 -6.32 11.78
C VAL A 314 20.50 -6.51 12.37
N PRO A 315 21.28 -5.43 12.56
CA PRO A 315 22.65 -5.53 13.06
C PRO A 315 22.75 -5.85 14.56
N ASP A 316 21.77 -5.45 15.34
CA ASP A 316 21.73 -5.64 16.79
C ASP A 316 20.31 -5.58 17.36
N ALA A 317 20.16 -5.90 18.64
CA ALA A 317 18.88 -5.98 19.34
C ALA A 317 18.28 -4.62 19.72
N GLU A 318 18.96 -3.49 19.49
CA GLU A 318 18.47 -2.15 19.82
C GLU A 318 17.75 -1.47 18.65
N ALA A 319 17.95 -1.99 17.43
CA ALA A 319 17.47 -1.37 16.19
C ALA A 319 15.95 -1.11 16.20
N TYR A 320 15.15 -2.04 16.74
CA TYR A 320 13.68 -1.90 16.78
C TYR A 320 13.20 -0.67 17.53
N LYS A 321 13.99 -0.10 18.43
CA LYS A 321 13.60 1.08 19.20
C LYS A 321 13.39 2.29 18.32
N ALA A 322 14.13 2.39 17.22
CA ALA A 322 13.92 3.45 16.22
C ALA A 322 12.54 3.33 15.58
N GLU A 323 12.15 2.12 15.14
CA GLU A 323 10.84 1.89 14.54
C GLU A 323 9.70 2.16 15.53
N TYR A 324 9.81 1.64 16.74
CA TYR A 324 8.80 1.88 17.77
C TYR A 324 8.61 3.37 18.05
N TYR A 325 9.71 4.10 18.19
CA TYR A 325 9.64 5.53 18.47
C TYR A 325 9.01 6.31 17.31
N THR A 326 9.46 6.09 16.08
CA THR A 326 8.96 6.77 14.88
C THR A 326 7.50 6.44 14.61
N PHE A 327 7.11 5.17 14.75
CA PHE A 327 5.73 4.74 14.57
C PHE A 327 4.78 5.39 15.60
N LEU A 328 5.16 5.39 16.88
CA LEU A 328 4.35 6.00 17.93
C LEU A 328 4.29 7.51 17.80
N MET A 329 5.40 8.18 17.54
CA MET A 329 5.42 9.62 17.29
C MET A 329 4.52 9.98 16.10
N ASN A 330 4.56 9.18 15.03
CA ASN A 330 3.69 9.37 13.89
C ASN A 330 2.22 9.17 14.26
N GLY A 331 1.87 8.05 14.86
CA GLY A 331 0.48 7.69 15.17
C GLY A 331 -0.16 8.62 16.23
N LEU A 332 0.62 9.10 17.20
CA LEU A 332 0.10 9.99 18.26
C LEU A 332 0.12 11.47 17.85
N MET A 333 1.00 11.89 16.95
CA MET A 333 1.25 13.31 16.77
C MET A 333 1.53 13.71 15.32
N THR A 334 2.61 13.23 14.70
CA THR A 334 3.11 13.88 13.49
C THR A 334 2.29 13.61 12.23
N GLN A 335 1.52 12.51 12.14
CA GLN A 335 0.59 12.32 11.03
C GLN A 335 -0.51 13.38 10.95
N LEU A 336 -0.77 14.10 12.07
CA LEU A 336 -1.76 15.18 12.09
C LEU A 336 -1.42 16.34 11.15
N THR A 337 -0.16 16.47 10.73
CA THR A 337 0.27 17.41 9.67
C THR A 337 -0.47 17.22 8.34
N ARG A 338 -1.09 16.05 8.12
CA ARG A 338 -1.82 15.71 6.89
C ARG A 338 -3.33 15.89 7.01
N ILE A 339 -3.83 16.25 8.20
CA ILE A 339 -5.25 16.42 8.46
C ILE A 339 -5.62 17.90 8.39
N GLU A 340 -6.73 18.21 7.74
CA GLU A 340 -7.27 19.56 7.71
C GLU A 340 -7.80 19.98 9.10
N PRO A 341 -7.62 21.24 9.51
CA PRO A 341 -8.13 21.72 10.78
C PRO A 341 -9.62 21.43 10.99
N GLY A 342 -9.96 20.84 12.13
CA GLY A 342 -11.33 20.49 12.50
C GLY A 342 -11.87 19.21 11.86
N LYS A 343 -11.04 18.47 11.11
CA LYS A 343 -11.39 17.15 10.57
C LYS A 343 -10.89 16.03 11.47
N ASN A 344 -11.55 14.89 11.38
CA ASN A 344 -11.11 13.61 11.94
C ASN A 344 -10.35 12.80 10.90
N ILE A 345 -9.71 11.70 11.34
CA ILE A 345 -9.00 10.80 10.45
C ILE A 345 -9.99 9.93 9.67
N GLU A 346 -9.87 9.91 8.34
CA GLU A 346 -10.73 9.14 7.45
C GLU A 346 -10.00 7.97 6.78
N GLU A 347 -8.71 8.13 6.46
CA GLU A 347 -7.90 7.17 5.72
C GLU A 347 -7.48 5.99 6.62
N SER A 348 -7.55 4.75 6.10
CA SER A 348 -7.39 3.51 6.87
C SER A 348 -6.02 3.34 7.50
N HIS A 349 -4.93 3.66 6.80
CA HIS A 349 -3.57 3.55 7.34
C HIS A 349 -3.30 4.61 8.42
N MET A 350 -3.87 5.80 8.32
CA MET A 350 -3.76 6.81 9.35
C MET A 350 -4.59 6.42 10.59
N ARG A 351 -5.79 5.84 10.37
CA ARG A 351 -6.63 5.31 11.45
C ARG A 351 -5.92 4.19 12.20
N ASN A 352 -5.32 3.25 11.50
CA ASN A 352 -4.64 2.14 12.14
C ASN A 352 -3.44 2.62 12.98
N ARG A 353 -2.61 3.53 12.45
CA ARG A 353 -1.45 4.09 13.18
C ARG A 353 -1.88 4.79 14.46
N GLN A 354 -2.92 5.65 14.39
CA GLN A 354 -3.44 6.28 15.59
C GLN A 354 -4.03 5.26 16.56
N LEU A 355 -4.78 4.28 16.07
CA LEU A 355 -5.37 3.22 16.87
C LEU A 355 -4.32 2.50 17.69
N ILE A 356 -3.28 1.99 17.04
CA ILE A 356 -2.19 1.25 17.68
C ILE A 356 -1.49 2.13 18.71
N ALA A 357 -1.11 3.34 18.32
CA ALA A 357 -0.34 4.23 19.17
C ALA A 357 -1.17 4.73 20.39
N ARG A 358 -2.43 5.11 20.20
CA ARG A 358 -3.31 5.54 21.30
C ARG A 358 -3.70 4.40 22.22
N TRP A 359 -3.99 3.24 21.66
CA TRP A 359 -4.30 2.07 22.48
C TRP A 359 -3.11 1.72 23.38
N ALA A 360 -1.89 1.67 22.83
CA ALA A 360 -0.68 1.42 23.59
C ALA A 360 -0.42 2.50 24.66
N TYR A 361 -0.62 3.77 24.30
CA TYR A 361 -0.52 4.89 25.27
C TYR A 361 -1.49 4.74 26.44
N GLU A 362 -2.77 4.46 26.16
CA GLU A 362 -3.78 4.38 27.23
C GLU A 362 -3.61 3.15 28.11
N HIS A 363 -3.28 1.99 27.53
CA HIS A 363 -3.08 0.75 28.29
C HIS A 363 -1.73 0.72 29.02
N GLY A 364 -0.72 1.42 28.50
CA GLY A 364 0.58 1.58 29.16
C GLY A 364 0.64 2.71 30.19
N LYS A 365 -0.43 3.48 30.38
CA LYS A 365 -0.44 4.71 31.19
C LYS A 365 -0.11 4.48 32.68
N ALA A 366 -0.62 3.40 33.27
CA ALA A 366 -0.35 3.08 34.67
C ALA A 366 1.14 2.85 34.97
N ASP A 367 1.85 2.27 34.00
CA ASP A 367 3.28 1.98 34.08
C ASP A 367 4.15 3.04 33.38
N LYS A 368 3.54 4.09 32.87
CA LYS A 368 4.20 5.18 32.14
C LYS A 368 5.03 4.68 30.95
N VAL A 369 4.55 3.67 30.24
CA VAL A 369 5.25 3.09 29.09
C VAL A 369 5.50 4.13 28.00
N ILE A 370 4.47 4.94 27.75
CA ILE A 370 4.51 6.07 26.81
C ILE A 370 3.95 7.30 27.56
N GLU A 371 4.57 8.44 27.41
CA GLU A 371 4.09 9.70 27.99
C GLU A 371 4.13 10.83 26.95
N PHE A 372 3.22 11.81 27.12
CA PHE A 372 3.38 13.12 26.52
C PHE A 372 4.16 14.01 27.48
N ALA A 373 5.37 14.42 27.07
CA ALA A 373 6.19 15.37 27.83
C ALA A 373 6.08 16.77 27.24
N LYS A 374 6.22 17.80 28.08
CA LYS A 374 6.32 19.18 27.61
C LYS A 374 7.72 19.75 27.87
N ARG A 375 8.30 20.35 26.83
CA ARG A 375 9.57 21.07 26.88
C ARG A 375 9.44 22.36 26.06
N ASP A 376 9.77 23.50 26.66
CA ASP A 376 9.70 24.82 26.01
C ASP A 376 8.33 25.13 25.36
N GLY A 377 7.25 24.70 26.03
CA GLY A 377 5.87 24.90 25.56
C GLY A 377 5.43 23.93 24.46
N LYS A 378 6.30 23.04 23.98
CA LYS A 378 6.01 22.05 22.94
C LYS A 378 5.75 20.67 23.56
N THR A 379 4.85 19.93 22.93
CA THR A 379 4.50 18.55 23.31
C THR A 379 5.36 17.55 22.52
N TYR A 380 5.79 16.50 23.20
CA TYR A 380 6.61 15.42 22.65
C TYR A 380 6.11 14.06 23.10
N VAL A 381 6.30 13.04 22.28
CA VAL A 381 6.12 11.65 22.66
C VAL A 381 7.41 11.13 23.28
N VAL A 382 7.30 10.41 24.40
CA VAL A 382 8.43 9.77 25.08
C VAL A 382 8.10 8.30 25.31
N VAL A 383 8.99 7.40 24.96
CA VAL A 383 8.87 5.98 25.22
C VAL A 383 9.83 5.61 26.35
N ASN A 384 9.29 5.24 27.51
CA ASN A 384 10.09 4.93 28.71
C ASN A 384 10.43 3.43 28.82
N ASP A 385 9.59 2.55 28.27
CA ASP A 385 9.77 1.10 28.41
C ASP A 385 9.41 0.38 27.10
N TYR A 386 10.41 0.08 26.30
CA TYR A 386 10.26 -0.56 25.00
C TYR A 386 9.85 -2.04 25.09
N GLU A 387 10.24 -2.76 26.16
CA GLU A 387 9.87 -4.16 26.34
C GLU A 387 8.40 -4.31 26.74
N LYS A 388 7.95 -3.47 27.67
CA LYS A 388 6.52 -3.41 27.98
C LYS A 388 5.69 -2.95 26.79
N LEU A 389 6.21 -2.02 26.00
CA LEU A 389 5.55 -1.60 24.77
C LEU A 389 5.38 -2.78 23.80
N ARG A 390 6.41 -3.59 23.58
CA ARG A 390 6.29 -4.83 22.79
C ARG A 390 5.19 -5.74 23.33
N THR A 391 5.10 -5.88 24.65
CA THR A 391 4.07 -6.70 25.30
C THR A 391 2.67 -6.15 24.99
N LEU A 392 2.47 -4.84 25.08
CA LEU A 392 1.19 -4.19 24.74
C LEU A 392 0.83 -4.38 23.25
N LEU A 393 1.80 -4.20 22.36
CA LEU A 393 1.58 -4.42 20.92
C LEU A 393 1.17 -5.87 20.63
N GLY A 394 1.79 -6.85 21.32
CA GLY A 394 1.39 -8.26 21.23
C GLY A 394 -0.02 -8.54 21.72
N GLN A 395 -0.44 -7.89 22.81
CA GLN A 395 -1.82 -8.00 23.32
C GLN A 395 -2.83 -7.42 22.33
N LEU A 396 -2.52 -6.27 21.75
CA LEU A 396 -3.38 -5.66 20.73
C LEU A 396 -3.44 -6.50 19.46
N LEU A 397 -2.31 -7.08 19.02
CA LEU A 397 -2.28 -8.00 17.88
C LEU A 397 -3.20 -9.20 18.10
N ALA A 398 -3.16 -9.81 19.29
CA ALA A 398 -4.03 -10.94 19.63
C ALA A 398 -5.52 -10.54 19.56
N GLU A 399 -5.89 -9.37 20.07
CA GLU A 399 -7.27 -8.88 20.04
C GLU A 399 -7.73 -8.49 18.63
N VAL A 400 -6.90 -7.81 17.86
CA VAL A 400 -7.22 -7.43 16.46
C VAL A 400 -7.37 -8.70 15.60
N GLN A 401 -6.53 -9.71 15.80
CA GLN A 401 -6.68 -11.00 15.10
C GLN A 401 -7.97 -11.72 15.53
N ARG A 402 -8.32 -11.73 16.82
CA ARG A 402 -9.58 -12.29 17.29
C ARG A 402 -10.78 -11.62 16.59
N ILE A 403 -10.83 -10.29 16.63
CA ILE A 403 -11.88 -9.49 16.00
C ILE A 403 -12.05 -9.88 14.53
N LYS A 404 -10.95 -9.96 13.80
CA LYS A 404 -10.99 -10.34 12.39
C LYS A 404 -11.44 -11.79 12.20
N SER A 405 -10.85 -12.72 12.96
CA SER A 405 -11.11 -14.16 12.82
C SER A 405 -12.54 -14.54 13.14
N GLU A 406 -13.18 -13.84 14.08
CA GLU A 406 -14.56 -14.06 14.50
C GLU A 406 -15.58 -13.22 13.69
N GLY A 407 -15.10 -12.22 12.92
CA GLY A 407 -15.98 -11.26 12.26
C GLY A 407 -16.72 -10.37 13.25
N ASP A 408 -16.12 -10.08 14.41
CA ASP A 408 -16.72 -9.31 15.51
C ASP A 408 -16.83 -7.83 15.15
N TYR A 409 -17.90 -7.47 14.45
CA TYR A 409 -18.15 -6.12 13.97
C TYR A 409 -18.19 -5.07 15.09
N GLU A 410 -18.87 -5.38 16.20
CA GLU A 410 -19.04 -4.40 17.29
C GLU A 410 -17.72 -4.09 17.98
N SER A 411 -16.90 -5.11 18.25
CA SER A 411 -15.55 -4.89 18.82
C SER A 411 -14.66 -4.15 17.84
N GLY A 412 -14.68 -4.49 16.56
CA GLY A 412 -13.91 -3.80 15.52
C GLY A 412 -14.30 -2.33 15.39
N LYS A 413 -15.60 -2.04 15.33
CA LYS A 413 -16.14 -0.69 15.32
C LYS A 413 -15.69 0.10 16.55
N ASN A 414 -15.89 -0.44 17.74
CA ASN A 414 -15.56 0.24 18.99
C ASN A 414 -14.06 0.54 19.05
N LEU A 415 -13.21 -0.40 18.69
CA LEU A 415 -11.76 -0.23 18.68
C LEU A 415 -11.32 0.90 17.73
N VAL A 416 -11.84 0.92 16.50
CA VAL A 416 -11.51 1.94 15.51
C VAL A 416 -12.05 3.31 15.92
N GLU A 417 -13.32 3.40 16.33
CA GLU A 417 -13.93 4.70 16.70
C GLU A 417 -13.30 5.30 17.96
N GLN A 418 -12.97 4.48 18.94
CA GLN A 418 -12.37 4.94 20.18
C GLN A 418 -10.93 5.43 20.00
N TYR A 419 -10.12 4.71 19.21
CA TYR A 419 -8.69 4.96 19.15
C TYR A 419 -8.20 5.52 17.81
N GLY A 420 -8.88 5.25 16.68
CA GLY A 420 -8.37 5.54 15.36
C GLY A 420 -8.91 6.81 14.68
N VAL A 421 -10.01 7.39 15.16
CA VAL A 421 -10.75 8.42 14.41
C VAL A 421 -10.56 9.82 14.95
N ILE A 422 -10.70 9.99 16.26
CA ILE A 422 -10.81 11.32 16.89
C ILE A 422 -9.46 12.00 17.01
N VAL A 423 -9.38 13.22 16.51
CA VAL A 423 -8.21 14.09 16.60
C VAL A 423 -8.34 15.01 17.81
N ASP A 424 -7.29 15.13 18.62
CA ASP A 424 -7.21 16.14 19.67
C ASP A 424 -6.99 17.52 19.05
N PRO A 425 -7.93 18.48 19.19
CA PRO A 425 -7.84 19.77 18.48
C PRO A 425 -6.68 20.65 18.93
N GLU A 426 -6.30 20.59 20.20
CA GLU A 426 -5.22 21.42 20.73
C GLU A 426 -3.85 20.89 20.29
N LEU A 427 -3.65 19.57 20.36
CA LEU A 427 -2.45 18.93 19.86
C LEU A 427 -2.33 19.13 18.35
N HIS A 428 -3.42 18.98 17.60
CA HIS A 428 -3.44 19.19 16.14
C HIS A 428 -3.01 20.60 15.77
N LYS A 429 -3.55 21.61 16.45
CA LYS A 429 -3.17 23.01 16.24
C LYS A 429 -1.69 23.25 16.53
N GLU A 430 -1.17 22.68 17.62
CA GLU A 430 0.24 22.76 17.98
C GLU A 430 1.12 22.13 16.88
N VAL A 431 0.79 20.91 16.44
CA VAL A 431 1.55 20.18 15.43
C VAL A 431 1.57 20.92 14.09
N LEU A 432 0.44 21.44 13.64
CA LEU A 432 0.37 22.21 12.40
C LEU A 432 1.21 23.49 12.47
N ALA A 433 1.16 24.23 13.56
CA ALA A 433 1.94 25.44 13.73
C ALA A 433 3.47 25.16 13.75
N ARG A 434 3.89 24.04 14.37
CA ARG A 434 5.29 23.61 14.39
C ARG A 434 5.76 23.19 13.01
N TYR A 435 4.93 22.43 12.29
CA TYR A 435 5.24 21.94 10.94
C TYR A 435 5.35 23.08 9.91
N GLU A 436 4.44 24.06 9.98
CA GLU A 436 4.45 25.21 9.08
C GLU A 436 5.77 25.99 9.15
N ASN A 437 6.35 26.12 10.34
CA ASN A 437 7.63 26.81 10.55
C ASN A 437 8.84 26.09 9.92
N LEU A 438 8.72 24.82 9.59
CA LEU A 438 9.81 24.06 8.96
C LEU A 438 9.91 24.30 7.45
N HIS A 439 8.87 24.85 6.83
CA HIS A 439 8.81 25.11 5.39
C HIS A 439 9.15 23.87 4.53
N ILE A 440 8.80 22.68 5.02
CA ILE A 440 9.06 21.42 4.33
C ILE A 440 8.22 21.36 3.05
N ALA A 441 8.84 20.96 1.94
CA ALA A 441 8.18 20.76 0.68
C ALA A 441 7.03 19.72 0.84
N PRO A 442 5.87 19.93 0.18
CA PRO A 442 4.78 18.98 0.28
C PRO A 442 5.20 17.60 -0.26
N TYR A 443 4.66 16.55 0.35
CA TYR A 443 4.92 15.15 -0.04
C TYR A 443 4.65 14.86 -1.54
N LYS A 444 3.87 15.68 -2.21
CA LYS A 444 3.59 15.60 -3.65
C LYS A 444 4.63 16.42 -4.40
N GLY A 445 5.71 15.78 -4.78
CA GLY A 445 6.77 16.41 -5.57
C GLY A 445 7.21 15.55 -6.74
N PHE A 446 8.09 16.10 -7.58
CA PHE A 446 8.80 15.32 -8.59
C PHE A 446 9.80 14.40 -7.89
N VAL A 447 9.62 13.11 -8.04
CA VAL A 447 10.60 12.13 -7.63
C VAL A 447 11.10 11.45 -8.89
N ASN A 448 12.36 11.72 -9.23
CA ASN A 448 13.04 10.99 -10.29
C ASN A 448 13.71 9.76 -9.69
N PRO A 449 13.50 8.57 -10.26
CA PRO A 449 14.18 7.36 -9.78
C PRO A 449 15.70 7.52 -9.93
N VAL A 450 16.43 7.06 -8.92
CA VAL A 450 17.88 6.87 -8.94
C VAL A 450 18.14 5.38 -8.81
N TYR A 451 19.00 4.83 -9.65
CA TYR A 451 19.34 3.40 -9.74
C TYR A 451 20.83 3.15 -9.71
#